data_faafc3e38366b3a620f565f3c9f8e90d
#
_entry.id   faafc3e38366b3a620f565f3c9f8e90d
#
_cell.length_a   1.000
_cell.length_b   1.000
_cell.length_c   1.000
_cell.angle_alpha   90.00
_cell.angle_beta   90.00
_cell.angle_gamma   90.00
#
_symmetry.space_group_name_H-M   'P 1'
#
loop_
_entity.id
_entity.type
_entity.pdbx_description
1 polymer ?
#
loop_
_entity_poly.entity_id
_entity_poly.type
_entity_poly.pdbx_seq_one_letter_code
_entity_poly.pdbx_strand_id
1 'polypeptide(L)'
;MKFLRISSLSLFLLSTITMGAMAQINQLDPPVMGWSSWNTYRIHINEALIKKQADAMVSQGLKEAGYLYVNVDDGFFGWRDENGKLQTHPERFPNGLKCVADYIHSKGLKAGIYSDAGSNTCGSIWDKDPNGVGVGLYGHEKQDADLFFNEWGFDFIKIDYCGAGQSLALEEQKRYTEIRQAIDAVCNRNISLNICRWAFPGTWAKDLARSWRISADITPKWESIKYIIGKNLYLSAYAGGGHYNDMDMLEIGRGLKPEEEEVHFGMWCIMSSPLLIGCDLTTIPKSSLELLKNRELIALNQDPLGLQAYVVQHKNGGYVLTKDMEQKRGKVRAVAFYNPSDTICSFSIPTTQLELGGKIKVRDLIKRQSVGTVTNKLVYELPPHSVKILRLEAEQRLEPTHYEAEWAYLPCYNDLATHPRNILYAPLKDASGGMIVRYLGGQAENYAEWNEVYSEKGGRYKLHISYVPGADRKLEVEVNGKKNDTKRSTNR
;
A
#
# COMPACT_ATOMS: atom_id res chain seq x y z
N MET A 1 14.69 54.35 55.23
CA MET A 1 14.16 55.06 54.07
C MET A 1 15.22 55.08 52.94
N LYS A 2 15.14 54.19 51.96
CA LYS A 2 15.81 54.36 50.70
C LYS A 2 15.02 53.51 49.71
N PHE A 3 14.33 54.16 48.83
CA PHE A 3 13.60 53.56 47.71
C PHE A 3 14.58 53.02 46.65
N LEU A 4 14.42 51.77 46.24
CA LEU A 4 15.13 51.23 45.09
C LEU A 4 14.14 51.13 43.92
N ARG A 5 14.33 51.94 42.88
CA ARG A 5 13.66 51.86 41.61
C ARG A 5 14.22 50.65 40.85
N ILE A 6 13.38 49.67 40.54
CA ILE A 6 13.71 48.65 39.53
C ILE A 6 13.05 49.07 38.22
N SER A 7 13.91 49.37 37.26
CA SER A 7 13.55 49.82 35.92
C SER A 7 12.89 48.68 35.13
N SER A 8 11.77 49.02 34.50
CA SER A 8 11.00 48.26 33.54
C SER A 8 11.76 48.10 32.21
N LEU A 9 12.71 47.15 32.12
CA LEU A 9 13.40 46.81 30.85
C LEU A 9 13.60 45.32 30.61
N SER A 10 12.76 44.46 31.20
CA SER A 10 12.90 43.01 31.04
C SER A 10 11.62 42.31 30.53
N LEU A 11 10.65 43.04 29.97
CA LEU A 11 9.37 42.46 29.52
C LEU A 11 9.14 42.54 28.00
N PHE A 12 10.17 42.85 27.23
CA PHE A 12 10.03 42.94 25.74
C PHE A 12 10.85 41.92 24.98
N LEU A 13 11.45 40.89 25.61
CA LEU A 13 12.25 39.87 24.92
C LEU A 13 11.66 38.44 25.03
N LEU A 14 10.45 38.29 25.54
CA LEU A 14 9.81 36.95 25.66
C LEU A 14 8.61 36.73 24.72
N SER A 15 8.29 37.69 23.83
CA SER A 15 7.14 37.57 22.91
C SER A 15 7.48 37.28 21.47
N THR A 16 8.73 37.00 21.11
CA THR A 16 9.15 36.71 19.73
C THR A 16 9.66 35.30 19.47
N ILE A 17 9.55 34.39 20.46
CA ILE A 17 10.01 32.98 20.28
C ILE A 17 8.84 31.98 20.14
N THR A 18 7.59 32.42 20.17
CA THR A 18 6.44 31.52 20.06
C THR A 18 5.74 31.50 18.69
N MET A 19 6.38 32.03 17.64
CA MET A 19 5.85 31.98 16.27
C MET A 19 6.78 31.20 15.31
N GLY A 20 7.33 30.07 15.72
CA GLY A 20 8.29 29.34 14.91
C GLY A 20 8.23 27.81 14.99
N ALA A 21 7.31 27.26 15.75
CA ALA A 21 7.09 25.81 15.80
C ALA A 21 5.68 25.48 15.27
N MET A 22 5.34 25.93 14.07
CA MET A 22 4.44 25.11 13.24
C MET A 22 5.25 23.85 12.96
N ALA A 23 4.81 22.73 13.57
CA ALA A 23 5.31 21.41 13.27
C ALA A 23 5.43 21.32 11.75
N GLN A 24 6.64 21.14 11.20
CA GLN A 24 6.80 20.51 9.91
C GLN A 24 6.03 19.20 10.06
N ILE A 25 4.84 19.15 9.47
CA ILE A 25 4.19 17.87 9.18
C ILE A 25 5.24 17.17 8.32
N ASN A 26 5.92 16.18 8.89
CA ASN A 26 6.80 15.31 8.11
C ASN A 26 5.90 14.75 7.03
N GLN A 27 6.04 15.26 5.82
CA GLN A 27 5.24 14.84 4.69
C GLN A 27 5.57 13.38 4.49
N LEU A 28 4.59 12.51 4.77
CA LEU A 28 4.76 11.08 4.58
C LEU A 28 5.10 10.82 3.13
N ASP A 29 6.07 9.99 2.89
CA ASP A 29 6.39 9.57 1.53
C ASP A 29 5.17 8.85 0.92
N PRO A 30 4.63 9.29 -0.22
CA PRO A 30 3.48 8.66 -0.85
C PRO A 30 3.85 7.28 -1.45
N PRO A 31 2.87 6.46 -1.88
CA PRO A 31 3.15 5.21 -2.60
C PRO A 31 4.05 5.44 -3.81
N VAL A 32 4.95 4.50 -4.09
CA VAL A 32 5.86 4.59 -5.25
C VAL A 32 5.04 4.57 -6.54
N MET A 33 5.37 5.48 -7.48
CA MET A 33 4.82 5.50 -8.82
C MET A 33 5.95 5.38 -9.84
N GLY A 34 5.79 4.50 -10.83
CA GLY A 34 6.83 4.27 -11.82
C GLY A 34 6.47 3.21 -12.85
N TRP A 35 7.50 2.65 -13.44
CA TRP A 35 7.46 1.54 -14.39
C TRP A 35 8.42 0.44 -13.92
N SER A 36 8.10 -0.83 -14.19
CA SER A 36 8.97 -1.97 -13.90
C SER A 36 8.99 -2.94 -15.07
N SER A 37 10.15 -3.55 -15.31
CA SER A 37 10.40 -4.35 -16.52
C SER A 37 9.76 -5.74 -16.51
N TRP A 38 9.40 -6.28 -15.33
CA TRP A 38 9.11 -7.70 -15.19
C TRP A 38 7.93 -8.20 -16.03
N ASN A 39 6.75 -7.62 -15.88
CA ASN A 39 5.51 -8.23 -16.42
C ASN A 39 5.49 -8.37 -17.94
N THR A 40 6.14 -7.46 -18.67
CA THR A 40 6.21 -7.55 -20.14
C THR A 40 7.46 -8.28 -20.62
N TYR A 41 8.60 -8.07 -19.95
CA TYR A 41 9.88 -8.51 -20.52
C TYR A 41 10.53 -9.66 -19.75
N ARG A 42 10.12 -9.92 -18.52
CA ARG A 42 10.72 -10.94 -17.65
C ARG A 42 12.25 -10.77 -17.64
N ILE A 43 13.01 -11.83 -17.85
CA ILE A 43 14.47 -11.81 -17.93
C ILE A 43 15.01 -11.23 -19.26
N HIS A 44 14.15 -10.94 -20.26
CA HIS A 44 14.56 -10.47 -21.58
C HIS A 44 14.71 -8.95 -21.64
N ILE A 45 15.55 -8.42 -20.78
CA ILE A 45 15.84 -6.99 -20.69
C ILE A 45 17.28 -6.69 -21.11
N ASN A 46 17.51 -5.44 -21.54
CA ASN A 46 18.85 -4.94 -21.83
C ASN A 46 18.90 -3.42 -21.62
N GLU A 47 20.11 -2.87 -21.67
CA GLU A 47 20.39 -1.44 -21.47
C GLU A 47 19.55 -0.55 -22.40
N ALA A 48 19.50 -0.89 -23.70
CA ALA A 48 18.76 -0.10 -24.69
C ALA A 48 17.25 -0.07 -24.41
N LEU A 49 16.68 -1.21 -24.01
CA LEU A 49 15.27 -1.33 -23.66
C LEU A 49 14.92 -0.45 -22.43
N ILE A 50 15.71 -0.55 -21.36
CA ILE A 50 15.46 0.24 -20.14
C ILE A 50 15.54 1.75 -20.45
N LYS A 51 16.56 2.20 -21.20
CA LYS A 51 16.68 3.59 -21.64
C LYS A 51 15.49 4.04 -22.48
N LYS A 52 15.02 3.20 -23.39
CA LYS A 52 13.85 3.48 -24.24
C LYS A 52 12.56 3.63 -23.42
N GLN A 53 12.36 2.82 -22.36
CA GLN A 53 11.22 2.95 -21.46
C GLN A 53 11.32 4.24 -20.61
N ALA A 54 12.52 4.60 -20.13
CA ALA A 54 12.76 5.87 -19.44
C ALA A 54 12.42 7.09 -20.34
N ASP A 55 12.81 7.04 -21.61
CA ASP A 55 12.47 8.07 -22.60
C ASP A 55 10.96 8.15 -22.84
N ALA A 56 10.29 6.99 -22.92
CA ALA A 56 8.84 6.93 -23.09
C ALA A 56 8.09 7.49 -21.87
N MET A 57 8.58 7.26 -20.65
CA MET A 57 8.01 7.87 -19.45
C MET A 57 7.98 9.40 -19.52
N VAL A 58 9.04 9.99 -20.02
CA VAL A 58 9.13 11.46 -20.19
C VAL A 58 8.27 11.92 -21.39
N SER A 59 8.50 11.35 -22.56
CA SER A 59 7.87 11.82 -23.81
C SER A 59 6.35 11.66 -23.84
N GLN A 60 5.80 10.71 -23.07
CA GLN A 60 4.34 10.48 -22.97
C GLN A 60 3.69 11.24 -21.80
N GLY A 61 4.44 12.04 -21.04
CA GLY A 61 3.93 12.86 -19.95
C GLY A 61 3.61 12.08 -18.68
N LEU A 62 4.15 10.88 -18.51
CA LEU A 62 3.98 10.08 -17.29
C LEU A 62 4.80 10.66 -16.13
N LYS A 63 6.02 11.17 -16.41
CA LYS A 63 6.82 11.87 -15.41
C LYS A 63 6.07 13.07 -14.82
N GLU A 64 5.44 13.90 -15.64
CA GLU A 64 4.64 15.06 -15.25
C GLU A 64 3.36 14.65 -14.50
N ALA A 65 2.89 13.42 -14.70
CA ALA A 65 1.79 12.85 -13.95
C ALA A 65 2.20 12.30 -12.58
N GLY A 66 3.53 12.19 -12.30
CA GLY A 66 4.06 11.74 -11.01
C GLY A 66 4.75 10.36 -11.01
N TYR A 67 4.83 9.69 -12.16
CA TYR A 67 5.57 8.42 -12.27
C TYR A 67 7.07 8.72 -12.35
N LEU A 68 7.79 8.46 -11.26
CA LEU A 68 9.18 8.86 -11.11
C LEU A 68 10.18 7.71 -11.14
N TYR A 69 9.76 6.48 -10.91
CA TYR A 69 10.66 5.34 -10.81
C TYR A 69 10.72 4.54 -12.11
N VAL A 70 11.93 4.15 -12.53
CA VAL A 70 12.18 3.14 -13.57
C VAL A 70 12.90 1.98 -12.90
N ASN A 71 12.22 0.86 -12.74
CA ASN A 71 12.72 -0.29 -12.01
C ASN A 71 13.23 -1.35 -13.00
N VAL A 72 14.52 -1.66 -12.88
CA VAL A 72 15.16 -2.80 -13.56
C VAL A 72 14.92 -4.03 -12.70
N ASP A 73 14.01 -4.89 -13.12
CA ASP A 73 13.68 -6.16 -12.45
C ASP A 73 14.71 -7.24 -12.82
N ASP A 74 14.46 -8.52 -12.53
CA ASP A 74 15.36 -9.64 -12.80
C ASP A 74 15.79 -9.73 -14.28
N GLY A 75 16.96 -10.31 -14.55
CA GLY A 75 17.51 -10.51 -15.89
C GLY A 75 18.75 -9.68 -16.21
N PHE A 76 19.27 -8.88 -15.29
CA PHE A 76 20.50 -8.10 -15.49
C PHE A 76 21.77 -8.78 -14.97
N PHE A 77 21.63 -9.84 -14.22
CA PHE A 77 22.72 -10.53 -13.57
C PHE A 77 23.66 -11.21 -14.57
N GLY A 78 24.95 -11.19 -14.23
CA GLY A 78 25.99 -11.96 -14.93
C GLY A 78 26.52 -13.08 -14.03
N TRP A 79 27.47 -12.78 -13.17
CA TRP A 79 28.12 -13.72 -12.24
C TRP A 79 28.69 -12.97 -11.03
N ARG A 80 29.30 -13.69 -10.10
CA ARG A 80 30.17 -13.10 -9.08
C ARG A 80 31.63 -13.37 -9.42
N ASP A 81 32.46 -12.35 -9.30
CA ASP A 81 33.91 -12.48 -9.51
C ASP A 81 34.59 -13.23 -8.34
N GLU A 82 35.91 -13.37 -8.40
CA GLU A 82 36.72 -14.08 -7.38
C GLU A 82 36.65 -13.47 -5.98
N ASN A 83 36.22 -12.18 -5.87
CA ASN A 83 36.00 -11.47 -4.63
C ASN A 83 34.53 -11.50 -4.19
N GLY A 84 33.69 -12.25 -4.90
CA GLY A 84 32.24 -12.31 -4.66
C GLY A 84 31.47 -11.08 -5.16
N LYS A 85 32.11 -10.11 -5.82
CA LYS A 85 31.46 -8.90 -6.32
C LYS A 85 30.59 -9.25 -7.53
N LEU A 86 29.33 -8.81 -7.47
CA LEU A 86 28.34 -9.03 -8.51
C LEU A 86 28.73 -8.30 -9.81
N GLN A 87 28.65 -8.99 -10.93
CA GLN A 87 28.87 -8.48 -12.28
C GLN A 87 27.55 -8.47 -13.04
N THR A 88 27.39 -7.50 -13.94
CA THR A 88 26.23 -7.41 -14.84
C THR A 88 26.40 -8.32 -16.04
N HIS A 89 25.29 -8.73 -16.65
CA HIS A 89 25.31 -9.52 -17.89
C HIS A 89 25.99 -8.74 -19.03
N PRO A 90 27.11 -9.22 -19.60
CA PRO A 90 27.96 -8.42 -20.48
C PRO A 90 27.31 -8.05 -21.82
N GLU A 91 26.42 -8.91 -22.35
CA GLU A 91 25.72 -8.62 -23.61
C GLU A 91 24.48 -7.76 -23.38
N ARG A 92 23.74 -8.01 -22.29
CA ARG A 92 22.52 -7.25 -21.96
C ARG A 92 22.83 -5.85 -21.47
N PHE A 93 23.89 -5.69 -20.66
CA PHE A 93 24.30 -4.44 -20.04
C PHE A 93 25.81 -4.18 -20.22
N PRO A 94 26.25 -3.95 -21.46
CA PRO A 94 27.69 -3.85 -21.79
C PRO A 94 28.37 -2.68 -21.10
N ASN A 95 27.65 -1.60 -20.76
CA ASN A 95 28.17 -0.44 -20.05
C ASN A 95 27.90 -0.48 -18.54
N GLY A 96 27.34 -1.58 -18.02
CA GLY A 96 27.00 -1.77 -16.62
C GLY A 96 25.75 -1.02 -16.16
N LEU A 97 25.25 -1.36 -14.97
CA LEU A 97 24.02 -0.78 -14.43
C LEU A 97 24.21 0.66 -13.91
N LYS A 98 25.43 1.07 -13.55
CA LYS A 98 25.70 2.47 -13.25
C LYS A 98 25.32 3.39 -14.42
N CYS A 99 25.70 3.01 -15.63
CA CYS A 99 25.35 3.77 -16.85
C CYS A 99 23.81 3.87 -17.05
N VAL A 100 23.07 2.82 -16.70
CA VAL A 100 21.60 2.81 -16.76
C VAL A 100 21.01 3.73 -15.71
N ALA A 101 21.48 3.66 -14.46
CA ALA A 101 20.99 4.51 -13.37
C ALA A 101 21.29 6.00 -13.65
N ASP A 102 22.53 6.31 -14.10
CA ASP A 102 22.91 7.67 -14.48
C ASP A 102 22.01 8.21 -15.62
N TYR A 103 21.69 7.36 -16.60
CA TYR A 103 20.76 7.74 -17.67
C TYR A 103 19.36 8.06 -17.17
N ILE A 104 18.81 7.19 -16.32
CA ILE A 104 17.49 7.40 -15.67
C ILE A 104 17.50 8.71 -14.89
N HIS A 105 18.53 8.96 -14.08
CA HIS A 105 18.69 10.19 -13.32
C HIS A 105 18.81 11.42 -14.22
N SER A 106 19.50 11.32 -15.36
CA SER A 106 19.61 12.43 -16.34
C SER A 106 18.25 12.88 -16.90
N LYS A 107 17.23 12.00 -16.88
CA LYS A 107 15.85 12.33 -17.24
C LYS A 107 15.05 12.94 -16.07
N GLY A 108 15.67 13.10 -14.89
CA GLY A 108 15.01 13.53 -13.65
C GLY A 108 14.05 12.46 -13.10
N LEU A 109 14.36 11.19 -13.36
CA LEU A 109 13.67 10.02 -12.82
C LEU A 109 14.54 9.38 -11.73
N LYS A 110 13.99 8.41 -10.99
CA LYS A 110 14.66 7.61 -9.98
C LYS A 110 14.85 6.18 -10.50
N ALA A 111 15.97 5.57 -10.15
CA ALA A 111 16.31 4.22 -10.57
C ALA A 111 15.98 3.19 -9.48
N GLY A 112 15.28 2.13 -9.85
CA GLY A 112 15.03 0.99 -8.98
C GLY A 112 15.70 -0.27 -9.49
N ILE A 113 16.05 -1.16 -8.56
CA ILE A 113 16.74 -2.42 -8.83
C ILE A 113 15.99 -3.59 -8.17
N TYR A 114 16.34 -4.79 -8.57
CA TYR A 114 15.81 -6.05 -8.09
C TYR A 114 16.91 -6.89 -7.44
N SER A 115 16.54 -7.71 -6.44
CA SER A 115 17.33 -8.86 -5.99
C SER A 115 16.44 -9.92 -5.32
N ASP A 116 17.04 -11.03 -4.90
CA ASP A 116 16.41 -12.08 -4.12
C ASP A 116 17.06 -12.19 -2.74
N ALA A 117 16.27 -12.47 -1.74
CA ALA A 117 16.73 -12.66 -0.36
C ALA A 117 17.61 -13.91 -0.18
N GLY A 118 17.56 -14.86 -1.11
CA GLY A 118 18.37 -16.09 -1.11
C GLY A 118 19.60 -16.01 -2.00
N SER A 119 20.04 -17.18 -2.45
CA SER A 119 21.20 -17.32 -3.34
C SER A 119 20.86 -17.19 -4.82
N ASN A 120 19.64 -17.57 -5.21
CA ASN A 120 19.20 -17.65 -6.59
C ASN A 120 17.99 -16.73 -6.82
N THR A 121 17.89 -16.15 -8.01
CA THR A 121 16.76 -15.27 -8.35
C THR A 121 15.52 -16.04 -8.82
N CYS A 122 14.36 -15.37 -8.84
CA CYS A 122 13.13 -15.94 -9.38
C CYS A 122 13.27 -16.30 -10.87
N GLY A 123 13.98 -15.49 -11.65
CA GLY A 123 14.25 -15.79 -13.07
C GLY A 123 15.05 -17.06 -13.28
N SER A 124 15.99 -17.39 -12.36
CA SER A 124 16.70 -18.67 -12.44
C SER A 124 15.80 -19.89 -12.19
N ILE A 125 14.79 -19.72 -11.33
CA ILE A 125 13.88 -20.80 -10.93
C ILE A 125 12.76 -20.96 -11.97
N TRP A 126 12.10 -19.87 -12.34
CA TRP A 126 10.90 -19.89 -13.17
C TRP A 126 11.18 -19.78 -14.67
N ASP A 127 12.19 -18.98 -15.06
CA ASP A 127 12.59 -18.76 -16.46
C ASP A 127 13.84 -19.54 -16.84
N LYS A 128 14.45 -20.25 -15.88
CA LYS A 128 15.66 -21.04 -16.08
C LYS A 128 16.86 -20.21 -16.56
N ASP A 129 16.93 -18.94 -16.15
CA ASP A 129 18.10 -18.09 -16.45
C ASP A 129 19.32 -18.58 -15.67
N PRO A 130 20.34 -19.12 -16.33
CA PRO A 130 21.55 -19.61 -15.66
C PRO A 130 22.30 -18.48 -14.95
N ASN A 131 22.13 -17.23 -15.37
CA ASN A 131 22.79 -16.07 -14.78
C ASN A 131 22.15 -15.62 -13.46
N GLY A 132 20.95 -16.12 -13.14
CA GLY A 132 20.28 -15.86 -11.87
C GLY A 132 20.70 -16.80 -10.72
N VAL A 133 21.62 -17.74 -11.00
CA VAL A 133 22.12 -18.71 -10.00
C VAL A 133 23.32 -18.14 -9.24
N GLY A 134 23.25 -18.15 -7.88
CA GLY A 134 24.34 -17.71 -7.02
C GLY A 134 24.53 -16.17 -6.96
N VAL A 135 23.58 -15.38 -7.48
CA VAL A 135 23.70 -13.92 -7.57
C VAL A 135 22.77 -13.16 -6.61
N GLY A 136 21.92 -13.87 -5.85
CA GLY A 136 21.09 -13.27 -4.81
C GLY A 136 21.88 -12.78 -3.60
N LEU A 137 21.21 -12.08 -2.67
CA LEU A 137 21.85 -11.35 -1.57
C LEU A 137 22.46 -12.24 -0.48
N TYR A 138 22.10 -13.52 -0.41
CA TYR A 138 22.52 -14.38 0.71
C TYR A 138 24.04 -14.55 0.80
N GLY A 139 24.60 -14.05 1.92
CA GLY A 139 26.05 -14.04 2.16
C GLY A 139 26.79 -12.86 1.54
N HIS A 140 26.10 -11.96 0.83
CA HIS A 140 26.69 -10.79 0.14
C HIS A 140 25.96 -9.47 0.45
N GLU A 141 25.10 -9.42 1.46
CA GLU A 141 24.14 -8.35 1.73
C GLU A 141 24.80 -6.97 1.74
N LYS A 142 25.90 -6.80 2.50
CA LYS A 142 26.59 -5.50 2.61
C LYS A 142 27.33 -5.12 1.33
N GLN A 143 27.99 -6.10 0.68
CA GLN A 143 28.73 -5.88 -0.55
C GLN A 143 27.78 -5.45 -1.68
N ASP A 144 26.66 -6.14 -1.81
CA ASP A 144 25.67 -5.84 -2.85
C ASP A 144 24.91 -4.54 -2.55
N ALA A 145 24.59 -4.27 -1.28
CA ALA A 145 23.98 -3.00 -0.90
C ALA A 145 24.88 -1.81 -1.20
N ASP A 146 26.19 -1.90 -0.92
CA ASP A 146 27.16 -0.86 -1.27
C ASP A 146 27.23 -0.68 -2.78
N LEU A 147 27.30 -1.79 -3.53
CA LEU A 147 27.32 -1.79 -4.98
C LEU A 147 26.07 -1.12 -5.58
N PHE A 148 24.87 -1.52 -5.12
CA PHE A 148 23.60 -1.04 -5.67
C PHE A 148 23.36 0.43 -5.36
N PHE A 149 23.62 0.86 -4.12
CA PHE A 149 23.19 2.17 -3.66
C PHE A 149 24.29 3.23 -3.71
N ASN A 150 25.56 2.87 -3.48
CA ASN A 150 26.66 3.81 -3.50
C ASN A 150 27.41 3.81 -4.85
N GLU A 151 27.75 2.64 -5.39
CA GLU A 151 28.48 2.59 -6.66
C GLU A 151 27.56 2.82 -7.87
N TRP A 152 26.41 2.13 -7.94
CA TRP A 152 25.48 2.25 -9.07
C TRP A 152 24.43 3.35 -8.91
N GLY A 153 24.12 3.75 -7.67
CA GLY A 153 23.30 4.90 -7.37
C GLY A 153 21.77 4.66 -7.39
N PHE A 154 21.30 3.43 -7.27
CA PHE A 154 19.87 3.12 -7.23
C PHE A 154 19.16 3.70 -5.99
N ASP A 155 17.85 3.97 -6.09
CA ASP A 155 17.02 4.66 -5.09
C ASP A 155 15.94 3.75 -4.47
N PHE A 156 15.68 2.61 -5.08
CA PHE A 156 14.64 1.66 -4.73
C PHE A 156 15.14 0.24 -4.96
N ILE A 157 14.68 -0.70 -4.13
CA ILE A 157 14.92 -2.13 -4.34
C ILE A 157 13.67 -2.96 -4.07
N LYS A 158 13.34 -3.86 -5.00
CA LYS A 158 12.42 -4.99 -4.80
C LYS A 158 13.24 -6.22 -4.42
N ILE A 159 12.85 -6.90 -3.36
CA ILE A 159 13.53 -8.11 -2.90
C ILE A 159 12.54 -9.25 -2.87
N ASP A 160 12.78 -10.23 -3.75
CA ASP A 160 12.01 -11.48 -3.83
C ASP A 160 12.51 -12.52 -2.80
N TYR A 161 11.80 -13.63 -2.72
CA TYR A 161 12.06 -14.70 -1.76
C TYR A 161 12.16 -16.09 -2.40
N CYS A 162 12.36 -16.18 -3.70
CA CYS A 162 12.44 -17.45 -4.43
C CYS A 162 13.62 -18.30 -3.95
N GLY A 163 14.80 -17.74 -3.95
CA GLY A 163 16.02 -18.45 -3.51
C GLY A 163 16.10 -18.67 -2.01
N ALA A 164 15.53 -17.76 -1.21
CA ALA A 164 15.52 -17.91 0.25
C ALA A 164 14.55 -18.98 0.72
N GLY A 165 13.32 -18.99 0.19
CA GLY A 165 12.28 -19.92 0.61
C GLY A 165 12.44 -21.32 0.05
N GLN A 166 12.59 -21.46 -1.27
CA GLN A 166 12.60 -22.76 -1.94
C GLN A 166 13.91 -23.52 -1.78
N SER A 167 15.03 -22.80 -1.80
CA SER A 167 16.35 -23.44 -1.78
C SER A 167 16.98 -23.55 -0.40
N LEU A 168 16.76 -22.56 0.47
CA LEU A 168 17.47 -22.42 1.74
C LEU A 168 16.56 -22.53 2.97
N ALA A 169 15.24 -22.50 2.80
CA ALA A 169 14.23 -22.55 3.87
C ALA A 169 14.53 -21.54 5.02
N LEU A 170 14.96 -20.32 4.67
CA LEU A 170 15.29 -19.26 5.63
C LEU A 170 14.00 -18.74 6.29
N GLU A 171 14.13 -18.23 7.51
CA GLU A 171 13.03 -17.56 8.19
C GLU A 171 12.88 -16.12 7.66
N GLU A 172 11.66 -15.75 7.25
CA GLU A 172 11.39 -14.53 6.48
C GLU A 172 11.73 -13.25 7.22
N GLN A 173 11.14 -13.03 8.40
CA GLN A 173 11.32 -11.80 9.16
C GLN A 173 12.81 -11.58 9.48
N LYS A 174 13.48 -12.62 9.95
CA LYS A 174 14.93 -12.56 10.23
C LYS A 174 15.70 -12.19 8.97
N ARG A 175 15.39 -12.83 7.83
CA ARG A 175 16.10 -12.63 6.58
C ARG A 175 15.96 -11.21 6.05
N TYR A 176 14.74 -10.68 5.99
CA TYR A 176 14.52 -9.30 5.57
C TYR A 176 15.09 -8.27 6.56
N THR A 177 15.12 -8.59 7.86
CA THR A 177 15.78 -7.77 8.88
C THR A 177 17.29 -7.67 8.63
N GLU A 178 17.96 -8.79 8.36
CA GLU A 178 19.40 -8.82 8.01
C GLU A 178 19.70 -7.97 6.78
N ILE A 179 18.87 -8.07 5.75
CA ILE A 179 19.02 -7.27 4.52
C ILE A 179 18.82 -5.78 4.80
N ARG A 180 17.78 -5.39 5.56
CA ARG A 180 17.54 -3.98 5.92
C ARG A 180 18.71 -3.41 6.71
N GLN A 181 19.21 -4.14 7.69
CA GLN A 181 20.36 -3.76 8.49
C GLN A 181 21.64 -3.61 7.63
N ALA A 182 21.83 -4.47 6.64
CA ALA A 182 22.96 -4.37 5.73
C ALA A 182 22.88 -3.10 4.86
N ILE A 183 21.71 -2.77 4.35
CA ILE A 183 21.48 -1.53 3.59
C ILE A 183 21.76 -0.31 4.47
N ASP A 184 21.20 -0.26 5.67
CA ASP A 184 21.37 0.87 6.61
C ASP A 184 22.81 1.05 7.08
N ALA A 185 23.58 -0.04 7.13
CA ALA A 185 24.99 0.00 7.54
C ALA A 185 25.92 0.62 6.47
N VAL A 186 25.53 0.58 5.18
CA VAL A 186 26.40 1.05 4.09
C VAL A 186 25.86 2.30 3.41
N CYS A 187 24.57 2.58 3.47
CA CYS A 187 23.94 3.67 2.74
C CYS A 187 23.21 4.65 3.68
N ASN A 188 23.59 5.93 3.63
CA ASN A 188 22.94 7.01 4.41
C ASN A 188 21.72 7.64 3.70
N ARG A 189 21.41 7.21 2.47
CA ARG A 189 20.22 7.65 1.74
C ARG A 189 19.00 6.84 2.17
N ASN A 190 17.83 7.46 2.12
CA ASN A 190 16.57 6.75 2.33
C ASN A 190 16.26 5.85 1.12
N ILE A 191 16.63 4.58 1.20
CA ILE A 191 16.34 3.58 0.16
C ILE A 191 14.97 2.98 0.38
N SER A 192 14.12 3.10 -0.63
CA SER A 192 12.78 2.49 -0.61
C SER A 192 12.89 0.98 -0.85
N LEU A 193 12.54 0.19 0.16
CA LEU A 193 12.52 -1.27 0.07
C LEU A 193 11.10 -1.78 -0.14
N ASN A 194 10.93 -2.69 -1.10
CA ASN A 194 9.71 -3.47 -1.33
C ASN A 194 9.97 -4.95 -1.03
N ILE A 195 9.18 -5.53 -0.12
CA ILE A 195 9.20 -6.97 0.19
C ILE A 195 8.28 -7.69 -0.80
N CYS A 196 8.82 -8.63 -1.56
CA CYS A 196 8.05 -9.44 -2.49
C CYS A 196 8.03 -10.91 -2.07
N ARG A 197 6.94 -11.29 -1.40
CA ARG A 197 6.78 -12.60 -0.79
C ARG A 197 5.49 -13.32 -1.23
N TRP A 198 4.71 -12.74 -2.16
CA TRP A 198 3.47 -13.28 -2.76
C TRP A 198 2.31 -13.52 -1.80
N ALA A 199 2.39 -13.00 -0.59
CA ALA A 199 1.35 -12.98 0.43
C ALA A 199 1.62 -11.85 1.42
N PHE A 200 0.63 -11.45 2.23
CA PHE A 200 0.88 -10.51 3.32
C PHE A 200 1.88 -11.13 4.31
N PRO A 201 3.07 -10.53 4.48
CA PRO A 201 4.16 -11.20 5.20
C PRO A 201 3.97 -11.21 6.71
N GLY A 202 3.17 -10.29 7.24
CA GLY A 202 2.97 -10.08 8.67
C GLY A 202 3.22 -8.64 9.09
N THR A 203 2.90 -8.33 10.34
CA THR A 203 2.96 -6.97 10.88
C THR A 203 4.38 -6.40 10.97
N TRP A 204 5.39 -7.25 11.01
CA TRP A 204 6.81 -6.89 11.05
C TRP A 204 7.30 -6.18 9.77
N ALA A 205 6.62 -6.37 8.64
CA ALA A 205 7.05 -5.80 7.36
C ALA A 205 7.09 -4.26 7.39
N LYS A 206 6.19 -3.65 8.17
CA LYS A 206 6.11 -2.19 8.33
C LYS A 206 7.38 -1.58 8.95
N ASP A 207 8.10 -2.33 9.79
CA ASP A 207 9.32 -1.86 10.44
C ASP A 207 10.53 -1.90 9.50
N LEU A 208 10.46 -2.65 8.39
CA LEU A 208 11.58 -2.90 7.49
C LEU A 208 11.43 -2.27 6.12
N ALA A 209 10.21 -2.17 5.62
CA ALA A 209 9.95 -1.82 4.23
C ALA A 209 8.88 -0.73 4.07
N ARG A 210 8.95 -0.01 2.96
CA ARG A 210 7.96 0.98 2.57
C ARG A 210 6.70 0.34 1.98
N SER A 211 6.85 -0.80 1.30
CA SER A 211 5.74 -1.56 0.75
C SER A 211 6.05 -3.05 0.75
N TRP A 212 5.00 -3.85 0.72
CA TRP A 212 5.09 -5.31 0.67
C TRP A 212 3.96 -5.89 -0.14
N ARG A 213 4.28 -6.88 -0.97
CA ARG A 213 3.32 -7.65 -1.76
C ARG A 213 2.37 -8.41 -0.84
N ILE A 214 1.09 -8.42 -1.21
CA ILE A 214 0.02 -9.05 -0.40
C ILE A 214 -0.60 -10.27 -1.06
N SER A 215 -0.15 -10.62 -2.26
CA SER A 215 -0.75 -11.70 -3.06
C SER A 215 0.28 -12.33 -4.01
N ALA A 216 -0.10 -13.45 -4.63
CA ALA A 216 0.58 -14.00 -5.80
C ALA A 216 0.66 -12.97 -6.94
N ASP A 217 1.55 -13.23 -7.91
CA ASP A 217 1.80 -12.34 -9.05
C ASP A 217 0.56 -12.10 -9.88
N ILE A 218 0.41 -10.83 -10.31
CA ILE A 218 -0.67 -10.40 -11.17
C ILE A 218 -0.49 -10.89 -12.60
N THR A 219 -1.60 -11.15 -13.27
CA THR A 219 -1.65 -11.40 -14.71
C THR A 219 -2.69 -10.48 -15.36
N PRO A 220 -2.61 -10.18 -16.69
CA PRO A 220 -3.55 -9.33 -17.40
C PRO A 220 -4.90 -10.03 -17.65
N LYS A 221 -5.54 -10.50 -16.57
CA LYS A 221 -6.83 -11.18 -16.57
C LYS A 221 -7.70 -10.67 -15.45
N TRP A 222 -8.98 -10.51 -15.69
CA TRP A 222 -9.96 -10.08 -14.71
C TRP A 222 -9.89 -10.86 -13.40
N GLU A 223 -9.83 -12.19 -13.48
CA GLU A 223 -9.81 -13.05 -12.28
C GLU A 223 -8.58 -12.80 -11.39
N SER A 224 -7.44 -12.46 -11.98
CA SER A 224 -6.24 -12.09 -11.22
C SER A 224 -6.44 -10.76 -10.48
N ILE A 225 -6.96 -9.75 -11.17
CA ILE A 225 -7.26 -8.43 -10.57
C ILE A 225 -8.27 -8.56 -9.44
N LYS A 226 -9.38 -9.25 -9.68
CA LYS A 226 -10.43 -9.53 -8.69
C LYS A 226 -9.88 -10.27 -7.46
N TYR A 227 -9.03 -11.28 -7.67
CA TYR A 227 -8.37 -12.03 -6.61
C TYR A 227 -7.50 -11.13 -5.73
N ILE A 228 -6.66 -10.28 -6.34
CA ILE A 228 -5.74 -9.40 -5.62
C ILE A 228 -6.50 -8.32 -4.85
N ILE A 229 -7.54 -7.71 -5.45
CA ILE A 229 -8.42 -6.79 -4.75
C ILE A 229 -9.02 -7.49 -3.52
N GLY A 230 -9.54 -8.71 -3.69
CA GLY A 230 -10.10 -9.51 -2.61
C GLY A 230 -9.14 -9.74 -1.45
N LYS A 231 -7.86 -9.97 -1.73
CA LYS A 231 -6.80 -10.10 -0.72
C LYS A 231 -6.56 -8.81 0.08
N ASN A 232 -6.74 -7.65 -0.55
CA ASN A 232 -6.45 -6.35 0.09
C ASN A 232 -7.64 -5.70 0.81
N LEU A 233 -8.87 -6.17 0.61
CA LEU A 233 -10.10 -5.55 1.14
C LEU A 233 -10.07 -5.30 2.65
N TYR A 234 -9.41 -6.17 3.41
CA TYR A 234 -9.39 -6.14 4.88
C TYR A 234 -7.99 -5.90 5.47
N LEU A 235 -7.05 -5.36 4.66
CA LEU A 235 -5.68 -5.07 5.10
C LEU A 235 -5.45 -3.58 5.43
N SER A 236 -6.49 -2.76 5.50
CA SER A 236 -6.36 -1.31 5.72
C SER A 236 -5.66 -0.94 7.03
N ALA A 237 -5.81 -1.75 8.09
CA ALA A 237 -5.18 -1.53 9.38
C ALA A 237 -3.64 -1.65 9.36
N TYR A 238 -3.08 -2.26 8.32
CA TYR A 238 -1.62 -2.48 8.21
C TYR A 238 -0.93 -1.44 7.34
N ALA A 239 -1.68 -0.71 6.51
CA ALA A 239 -1.18 0.39 5.68
C ALA A 239 -1.28 1.74 6.40
N GLY A 240 -0.51 2.71 5.96
CA GLY A 240 -0.52 4.07 6.49
C GLY A 240 0.83 4.48 7.12
N GLY A 241 0.99 5.77 7.39
CA GLY A 241 2.23 6.29 7.94
C GLY A 241 3.43 6.20 6.99
N GLY A 242 3.20 6.23 5.66
CA GLY A 242 4.24 6.07 4.65
C GLY A 242 4.55 4.61 4.28
N HIS A 243 3.71 3.67 4.71
CA HIS A 243 3.86 2.23 4.46
C HIS A 243 2.62 1.67 3.76
N TYR A 244 2.80 0.80 2.76
CA TYR A 244 1.73 0.45 1.83
C TYR A 244 1.66 -1.04 1.52
N ASN A 245 0.43 -1.55 1.48
CA ASN A 245 0.11 -2.83 0.89
C ASN A 245 0.28 -2.75 -0.63
N ASP A 246 1.13 -3.60 -1.18
CA ASP A 246 1.44 -3.62 -2.60
C ASP A 246 0.58 -4.68 -3.31
N MET A 247 -0.33 -4.23 -4.14
CA MET A 247 -1.23 -5.06 -4.93
C MET A 247 -0.61 -5.52 -6.25
N ASP A 248 0.73 -5.39 -6.40
CA ASP A 248 1.48 -5.69 -7.61
C ASP A 248 1.36 -4.62 -8.71
N MET A 249 2.03 -4.86 -9.82
CA MET A 249 2.16 -3.97 -10.96
C MET A 249 0.82 -3.72 -11.67
N LEU A 250 0.76 -2.64 -12.44
CA LEU A 250 -0.40 -2.31 -13.26
C LEU A 250 -0.35 -3.04 -14.60
N GLU A 251 -1.38 -3.84 -14.87
CA GLU A 251 -1.61 -4.56 -16.14
C GLU A 251 -2.35 -3.72 -17.21
N ILE A 252 -2.43 -2.42 -17.00
CA ILE A 252 -3.07 -1.46 -17.90
C ILE A 252 -2.29 -1.36 -19.21
N GLY A 253 -2.99 -1.43 -20.35
CA GLY A 253 -2.38 -1.50 -21.67
C GLY A 253 -1.90 -2.90 -22.08
N ARG A 254 -2.29 -3.95 -21.34
CA ARG A 254 -1.90 -5.34 -21.59
C ARG A 254 -3.07 -6.26 -21.97
N GLY A 255 -4.15 -5.69 -22.52
CA GLY A 255 -5.26 -6.46 -23.11
C GLY A 255 -6.47 -6.68 -22.21
N LEU A 256 -6.56 -6.03 -21.07
CA LEU A 256 -7.79 -5.93 -20.29
C LEU A 256 -8.84 -5.12 -21.04
N LYS A 257 -10.12 -5.32 -20.74
CA LYS A 257 -11.18 -4.44 -21.22
C LYS A 257 -11.08 -3.05 -20.57
N PRO A 258 -11.54 -1.99 -21.25
CA PRO A 258 -11.47 -0.63 -20.69
C PRO A 258 -12.09 -0.50 -19.29
N GLU A 259 -13.25 -1.11 -19.05
CA GLU A 259 -13.91 -1.10 -17.74
C GLU A 259 -13.12 -1.87 -16.66
N GLU A 260 -12.42 -2.94 -17.04
CA GLU A 260 -11.54 -3.71 -16.15
C GLU A 260 -10.25 -2.93 -15.84
N GLU A 261 -9.72 -2.14 -16.80
CA GLU A 261 -8.63 -1.20 -16.55
C GLU A 261 -9.05 -0.08 -15.59
N GLU A 262 -10.28 0.46 -15.72
CA GLU A 262 -10.82 1.44 -14.78
C GLU A 262 -10.92 0.88 -13.36
N VAL A 263 -11.41 -0.37 -13.20
CA VAL A 263 -11.42 -1.07 -11.90
C VAL A 263 -10.01 -1.22 -11.37
N HIS A 264 -9.11 -1.75 -12.18
CA HIS A 264 -7.73 -2.01 -11.78
C HIS A 264 -7.06 -0.74 -11.27
N PHE A 265 -7.02 0.32 -12.07
CA PHE A 265 -6.40 1.58 -11.69
C PHE A 265 -7.09 2.25 -10.50
N GLY A 266 -8.42 2.31 -10.55
CA GLY A 266 -9.21 2.94 -9.49
C GLY A 266 -9.07 2.28 -8.13
N MET A 267 -9.08 0.94 -8.08
CA MET A 267 -8.91 0.20 -6.83
C MET A 267 -7.48 0.31 -6.29
N TRP A 268 -6.44 0.26 -7.14
CA TRP A 268 -5.07 0.56 -6.69
C TRP A 268 -4.97 1.98 -6.11
N CYS A 269 -5.62 2.96 -6.74
CA CYS A 269 -5.61 4.34 -6.24
C CYS A 269 -6.31 4.51 -4.89
N ILE A 270 -7.52 3.98 -4.72
CA ILE A 270 -8.24 4.16 -3.44
C ILE A 270 -7.63 3.36 -2.30
N MET A 271 -6.97 2.24 -2.61
CA MET A 271 -6.24 1.44 -1.64
C MET A 271 -4.81 1.92 -1.38
N SER A 272 -4.37 3.02 -2.00
CA SER A 272 -3.03 3.58 -1.85
C SER A 272 -1.91 2.56 -2.10
N SER A 273 -2.10 1.67 -3.07
CA SER A 273 -1.07 0.73 -3.52
C SER A 273 -0.02 1.44 -4.37
N PRO A 274 1.23 0.98 -4.41
CA PRO A 274 2.19 1.41 -5.42
C PRO A 274 1.62 1.33 -6.84
N LEU A 275 1.95 2.30 -7.70
CA LEU A 275 1.50 2.38 -9.09
C LEU A 275 2.68 2.12 -10.03
N LEU A 276 3.04 0.85 -10.22
CA LEU A 276 4.15 0.43 -11.08
C LEU A 276 3.60 -0.13 -12.40
N ILE A 277 3.77 0.61 -13.49
CA ILE A 277 3.27 0.24 -14.83
C ILE A 277 4.06 -0.96 -15.36
N GLY A 278 3.37 -1.98 -15.87
CA GLY A 278 3.97 -3.22 -16.35
C GLY A 278 3.99 -3.41 -17.88
N CYS A 279 3.40 -2.50 -18.66
CA CYS A 279 3.34 -2.60 -20.11
C CYS A 279 4.56 -2.00 -20.82
N ASP A 280 4.71 -2.29 -22.13
CA ASP A 280 5.61 -1.53 -23.01
C ASP A 280 5.02 -0.13 -23.27
N LEU A 281 5.65 0.89 -22.69
CA LEU A 281 5.20 2.27 -22.82
C LEU A 281 5.29 2.80 -24.25
N THR A 282 6.11 2.21 -25.12
CA THR A 282 6.26 2.67 -26.50
C THR A 282 5.10 2.26 -27.40
N THR A 283 4.29 1.30 -26.95
CA THR A 283 3.15 0.75 -27.72
C THR A 283 1.83 0.82 -26.94
N ILE A 284 1.82 1.47 -25.78
CA ILE A 284 0.63 1.56 -24.92
C ILE A 284 -0.56 2.20 -25.67
N PRO A 285 -1.78 1.64 -25.58
CA PRO A 285 -2.97 2.23 -26.15
C PRO A 285 -3.24 3.63 -25.58
N LYS A 286 -3.71 4.55 -26.41
CA LYS A 286 -3.97 5.95 -26.00
C LYS A 286 -4.96 6.03 -24.84
N SER A 287 -6.03 5.23 -24.85
CA SER A 287 -7.03 5.19 -23.75
C SER A 287 -6.40 4.76 -22.43
N SER A 288 -5.57 3.73 -22.44
CA SER A 288 -4.86 3.23 -21.26
C SER A 288 -3.87 4.28 -20.73
N LEU A 289 -3.15 4.97 -21.62
CA LEU A 289 -2.25 6.06 -21.25
C LEU A 289 -3.01 7.24 -20.61
N GLU A 290 -4.16 7.63 -21.15
CA GLU A 290 -4.99 8.71 -20.58
C GLU A 290 -5.57 8.31 -19.21
N LEU A 291 -5.92 7.04 -19.00
CA LEU A 291 -6.33 6.53 -17.69
C LEU A 291 -5.18 6.63 -16.68
N LEU A 292 -3.99 6.17 -17.02
CA LEU A 292 -2.79 6.26 -16.17
C LEU A 292 -2.41 7.71 -15.81
N LYS A 293 -2.78 8.69 -16.64
CA LYS A 293 -2.57 10.13 -16.40
C LYS A 293 -3.77 10.81 -15.73
N ASN A 294 -4.78 10.08 -15.24
CA ASN A 294 -5.91 10.67 -14.53
C ASN A 294 -5.45 11.30 -13.21
N ARG A 295 -5.28 12.61 -13.22
CA ARG A 295 -4.73 13.35 -12.06
C ARG A 295 -5.57 13.26 -10.80
N GLU A 296 -6.89 13.03 -10.92
CA GLU A 296 -7.77 12.92 -9.76
C GLU A 296 -7.63 11.56 -9.07
N LEU A 297 -7.48 10.49 -9.84
CA LEU A 297 -7.15 9.16 -9.29
C LEU A 297 -5.72 9.12 -8.73
N ILE A 298 -4.76 9.77 -9.40
CA ILE A 298 -3.41 9.91 -8.87
C ILE A 298 -3.41 10.70 -7.56
N ALA A 299 -4.12 11.82 -7.48
CA ALA A 299 -4.25 12.59 -6.24
C ALA A 299 -4.90 11.79 -5.10
N LEU A 300 -5.85 10.90 -5.42
CA LEU A 300 -6.43 9.97 -4.45
C LEU A 300 -5.39 8.96 -3.93
N ASN A 301 -4.53 8.43 -4.80
CA ASN A 301 -3.45 7.50 -4.42
C ASN A 301 -2.36 8.20 -3.60
N GLN A 302 -1.99 9.41 -4.01
CA GLN A 302 -0.91 10.22 -3.45
C GLN A 302 -1.39 11.16 -2.32
N ASP A 303 -2.59 10.93 -1.79
CA ASP A 303 -3.14 11.74 -0.69
C ASP A 303 -2.17 11.75 0.51
N PRO A 304 -1.89 12.93 1.11
CA PRO A 304 -0.87 13.07 2.15
C PRO A 304 -1.14 12.27 3.44
N LEU A 305 -2.38 11.79 3.65
CA LEU A 305 -2.69 10.91 4.76
C LEU A 305 -2.13 9.49 4.56
N GLY A 306 -1.89 9.07 3.32
CA GLY A 306 -1.39 7.73 2.98
C GLY A 306 -2.31 6.59 3.42
N LEU A 307 -3.61 6.84 3.61
CA LEU A 307 -4.56 5.86 4.13
C LEU A 307 -5.05 4.92 3.02
N GLN A 308 -5.19 3.65 3.37
CA GLN A 308 -5.93 2.69 2.55
C GLN A 308 -7.42 2.76 2.90
N ALA A 309 -8.30 2.66 1.89
CA ALA A 309 -9.73 2.57 2.12
C ALA A 309 -10.12 1.23 2.77
N TYR A 310 -11.13 1.27 3.61
CA TYR A 310 -11.70 0.10 4.30
C TYR A 310 -13.16 -0.14 3.87
N VAL A 311 -13.60 -1.39 3.97
CA VAL A 311 -14.94 -1.81 3.57
C VAL A 311 -15.96 -1.35 4.62
N VAL A 312 -16.97 -0.57 4.20
CA VAL A 312 -18.09 -0.14 5.05
C VAL A 312 -19.39 -0.84 4.73
N GLN A 313 -19.48 -1.48 3.58
CA GLN A 313 -20.63 -2.32 3.23
C GLN A 313 -20.18 -3.43 2.27
N HIS A 314 -20.62 -4.65 2.56
CA HIS A 314 -20.57 -5.79 1.63
C HIS A 314 -21.96 -6.37 1.51
N LYS A 315 -22.58 -6.23 0.36
CA LYS A 315 -23.95 -6.69 0.11
C LYS A 315 -24.15 -7.08 -1.35
N ASN A 316 -24.89 -8.17 -1.58
CA ASN A 316 -25.22 -8.66 -2.93
C ASN A 316 -23.97 -8.88 -3.82
N GLY A 317 -22.83 -9.26 -3.23
CA GLY A 317 -21.57 -9.46 -3.94
C GLY A 317 -20.79 -8.18 -4.26
N GLY A 318 -21.34 -7.00 -3.97
CA GLY A 318 -20.69 -5.71 -4.17
C GLY A 318 -20.12 -5.14 -2.87
N TYR A 319 -19.12 -4.27 -3.00
CA TYR A 319 -18.42 -3.64 -1.89
C TYR A 319 -18.50 -2.12 -1.95
N VAL A 320 -18.67 -1.48 -0.80
CA VAL A 320 -18.48 -0.03 -0.64
C VAL A 320 -17.28 0.17 0.28
N LEU A 321 -16.30 0.91 -0.21
CA LEU A 321 -15.08 1.25 0.54
C LEU A 321 -15.02 2.76 0.74
N THR A 322 -14.36 3.20 1.82
CA THR A 322 -14.15 4.62 2.09
C THR A 322 -12.82 4.88 2.80
N LYS A 323 -12.28 6.08 2.60
CA LYS A 323 -11.16 6.63 3.38
C LYS A 323 -11.28 8.14 3.54
N ASP A 324 -10.65 8.69 4.56
CA ASP A 324 -10.46 10.14 4.67
C ASP A 324 -9.47 10.63 3.62
N MET A 325 -9.64 11.86 3.18
CA MET A 325 -8.75 12.58 2.28
C MET A 325 -8.36 13.94 2.85
N GLU A 326 -7.16 14.40 2.52
CA GLU A 326 -6.64 15.74 2.83
C GLU A 326 -6.41 15.99 4.33
N GLN A 327 -7.39 15.68 5.16
CA GLN A 327 -7.32 15.83 6.61
C GLN A 327 -7.99 14.64 7.29
N LYS A 328 -7.30 14.04 8.24
CA LYS A 328 -7.85 12.98 9.08
C LYS A 328 -9.06 13.50 9.85
N ARG A 329 -10.18 12.74 9.81
CA ARG A 329 -11.46 13.16 10.35
C ARG A 329 -12.01 14.47 9.75
N GLY A 330 -11.50 14.86 8.58
CA GLY A 330 -11.99 15.99 7.80
C GLY A 330 -13.35 15.72 7.16
N LYS A 331 -13.86 16.73 6.44
CA LYS A 331 -15.15 16.69 5.75
C LYS A 331 -15.07 16.11 4.33
N VAL A 332 -13.87 15.72 3.90
CA VAL A 332 -13.61 15.15 2.59
C VAL A 332 -13.31 13.68 2.72
N ARG A 333 -14.06 12.84 1.99
CA ARG A 333 -13.84 11.39 1.93
C ARG A 333 -13.85 10.90 0.49
N ALA A 334 -13.05 9.88 0.21
CA ALA A 334 -13.21 9.06 -0.99
C ALA A 334 -14.10 7.87 -0.70
N VAL A 335 -14.91 7.50 -1.70
CA VAL A 335 -15.78 6.33 -1.64
C VAL A 335 -15.69 5.57 -2.96
N ALA A 336 -15.50 4.25 -2.90
CA ALA A 336 -15.59 3.36 -4.05
C ALA A 336 -16.81 2.44 -3.91
N PHE A 337 -17.59 2.33 -4.98
CA PHE A 337 -18.58 1.27 -5.20
C PHE A 337 -17.96 0.28 -6.17
N TYR A 338 -17.75 -0.94 -5.74
CA TYR A 338 -17.04 -1.96 -6.51
C TYR A 338 -17.93 -3.18 -6.75
N ASN A 339 -18.17 -3.50 -8.03
CA ASN A 339 -18.89 -4.69 -8.46
C ASN A 339 -17.92 -5.71 -9.10
N PRO A 340 -17.45 -6.72 -8.35
CA PRO A 340 -16.60 -7.78 -8.89
C PRO A 340 -17.38 -8.90 -9.60
N SER A 341 -18.70 -8.88 -9.57
CA SER A 341 -19.54 -9.98 -10.05
C SER A 341 -19.85 -9.90 -11.55
N ASP A 342 -20.35 -11.00 -12.11
CA ASP A 342 -20.78 -11.10 -13.51
C ASP A 342 -22.21 -10.58 -13.74
N THR A 343 -22.84 -9.99 -12.74
CA THR A 343 -24.20 -9.45 -12.78
C THR A 343 -24.24 -7.99 -12.34
N ILE A 344 -25.32 -7.28 -12.64
CA ILE A 344 -25.55 -5.92 -12.16
C ILE A 344 -25.66 -5.94 -10.63
N CYS A 345 -24.96 -5.02 -9.98
CA CYS A 345 -25.01 -4.83 -8.53
C CYS A 345 -25.64 -3.47 -8.18
N SER A 346 -26.67 -3.50 -7.35
CA SER A 346 -27.35 -2.29 -6.84
C SER A 346 -26.81 -1.93 -5.46
N PHE A 347 -26.40 -0.68 -5.32
CA PHE A 347 -25.87 -0.11 -4.09
C PHE A 347 -26.79 0.94 -3.52
N SER A 348 -26.98 0.92 -2.21
CA SER A 348 -27.67 1.97 -1.46
C SER A 348 -26.99 2.10 -0.10
N ILE A 349 -26.37 3.25 0.16
CA ILE A 349 -25.67 3.51 1.42
C ILE A 349 -26.10 4.87 2.00
N PRO A 350 -26.56 4.93 3.27
CA PRO A 350 -26.79 6.19 3.95
C PRO A 350 -25.51 6.99 4.11
N THR A 351 -25.59 8.31 3.97
CA THR A 351 -24.41 9.17 4.17
C THR A 351 -23.89 9.13 5.62
N THR A 352 -24.76 8.83 6.57
CA THR A 352 -24.39 8.62 7.98
C THR A 352 -23.49 7.41 8.19
N GLN A 353 -23.64 6.34 7.39
CA GLN A 353 -22.74 5.19 7.41
C GLN A 353 -21.34 5.54 6.84
N LEU A 354 -21.27 6.59 6.03
CA LEU A 354 -20.02 7.20 5.60
C LEU A 354 -19.53 8.31 6.57
N GLU A 355 -20.15 8.46 7.73
CA GLU A 355 -19.87 9.48 8.74
C GLU A 355 -19.95 10.91 8.19
N LEU A 356 -20.84 11.16 7.23
CA LEU A 356 -21.06 12.45 6.59
C LEU A 356 -22.50 12.94 6.78
N GLY A 357 -22.63 14.25 7.02
CA GLY A 357 -23.92 14.91 7.24
C GLY A 357 -24.03 16.24 6.51
N GLY A 358 -25.26 16.76 6.48
CA GLY A 358 -25.58 17.98 5.76
C GLY A 358 -25.59 17.77 4.24
N LYS A 359 -25.35 18.84 3.49
CA LYS A 359 -25.23 18.81 2.04
C LYS A 359 -23.84 18.31 1.64
N ILE A 360 -23.78 17.34 0.75
CA ILE A 360 -22.56 16.69 0.33
C ILE A 360 -22.39 16.88 -1.17
N LYS A 361 -21.31 17.55 -1.60
CA LYS A 361 -20.92 17.63 -3.00
C LYS A 361 -20.30 16.30 -3.42
N VAL A 362 -20.66 15.83 -4.62
CA VAL A 362 -20.21 14.56 -5.18
C VAL A 362 -19.45 14.81 -6.48
N ARG A 363 -18.25 14.28 -6.58
CA ARG A 363 -17.42 14.31 -7.80
C ARG A 363 -16.98 12.90 -8.18
N ASP A 364 -17.21 12.51 -9.42
CA ASP A 364 -16.74 11.26 -10.02
C ASP A 364 -15.28 11.44 -10.46
N LEU A 365 -14.36 10.69 -9.85
CA LEU A 365 -12.92 10.83 -10.10
C LEU A 365 -12.46 10.14 -11.39
N ILE A 366 -13.15 9.06 -11.80
CA ILE A 366 -12.84 8.38 -13.08
C ILE A 366 -13.25 9.28 -14.23
N LYS A 367 -14.49 9.80 -14.19
CA LYS A 367 -15.05 10.66 -15.24
C LYS A 367 -14.64 12.13 -15.11
N ARG A 368 -14.00 12.50 -13.99
CA ARG A 368 -13.52 13.87 -13.68
C ARG A 368 -14.62 14.93 -13.77
N GLN A 369 -15.81 14.60 -13.28
CA GLN A 369 -16.98 15.49 -13.37
C GLN A 369 -17.76 15.59 -12.06
N SER A 370 -18.41 16.74 -11.83
CA SER A 370 -19.36 16.90 -10.74
C SER A 370 -20.62 16.09 -11.03
N VAL A 371 -21.12 15.35 -10.03
CA VAL A 371 -22.36 14.57 -10.10
C VAL A 371 -23.52 15.30 -9.44
N GLY A 372 -23.25 16.41 -8.74
CA GLY A 372 -24.24 17.16 -8.00
C GLY A 372 -24.08 17.05 -6.49
N THR A 373 -25.20 17.08 -5.76
CA THR A 373 -25.21 17.05 -4.29
C THR A 373 -26.22 16.04 -3.76
N VAL A 374 -25.89 15.44 -2.61
CA VAL A 374 -26.76 14.52 -1.88
C VAL A 374 -26.84 14.94 -0.40
N THR A 375 -27.88 14.48 0.31
CA THR A 375 -28.06 14.76 1.75
C THR A 375 -28.24 13.50 2.60
N ASN A 376 -28.84 12.44 2.04
CA ASN A 376 -29.28 11.29 2.85
C ASN A 376 -28.60 9.98 2.47
N LYS A 377 -28.48 9.68 1.19
CA LYS A 377 -27.94 8.41 0.70
C LYS A 377 -27.36 8.54 -0.69
N LEU A 378 -26.42 7.65 -1.01
CA LEU A 378 -25.93 7.38 -2.35
C LEU A 378 -26.58 6.13 -2.89
N VAL A 379 -27.05 6.15 -4.13
CA VAL A 379 -27.69 5.03 -4.81
C VAL A 379 -27.09 4.89 -6.20
N TYR A 380 -26.56 3.70 -6.51
CA TYR A 380 -25.98 3.40 -7.82
C TYR A 380 -26.29 1.98 -8.24
N GLU A 381 -26.41 1.79 -9.54
CA GLU A 381 -26.37 0.46 -10.18
C GLU A 381 -25.08 0.39 -11.01
N LEU A 382 -24.30 -0.64 -10.81
CA LEU A 382 -23.06 -0.87 -11.52
C LEU A 382 -23.16 -2.15 -12.35
N PRO A 383 -22.74 -2.08 -13.63
CA PRO A 383 -22.61 -3.28 -14.46
C PRO A 383 -21.56 -4.23 -13.91
N PRO A 384 -21.47 -5.46 -14.46
CA PRO A 384 -20.38 -6.39 -14.15
C PRO A 384 -19.00 -5.75 -14.29
N HIS A 385 -18.03 -6.19 -13.46
CA HIS A 385 -16.61 -5.81 -13.52
C HIS A 385 -16.41 -4.29 -13.59
N SER A 386 -17.07 -3.55 -12.70
CA SER A 386 -17.01 -2.10 -12.74
C SER A 386 -16.83 -1.46 -11.36
N VAL A 387 -16.38 -0.23 -11.37
CA VAL A 387 -16.18 0.59 -10.18
C VAL A 387 -16.66 2.02 -10.42
N LYS A 388 -17.15 2.64 -9.36
CA LYS A 388 -17.38 4.09 -9.31
C LYS A 388 -16.61 4.65 -8.13
N ILE A 389 -15.74 5.62 -8.39
CA ILE A 389 -14.92 6.26 -7.36
C ILE A 389 -15.30 7.71 -7.25
N LEU A 390 -15.68 8.11 -6.05
CA LEU A 390 -16.22 9.43 -5.75
C LEU A 390 -15.37 10.14 -4.69
N ARG A 391 -15.19 11.45 -4.86
CA ARG A 391 -14.79 12.38 -3.81
C ARG A 391 -16.05 13.05 -3.28
N LEU A 392 -16.24 12.93 -1.97
CA LEU A 392 -17.36 13.52 -1.23
C LEU A 392 -16.84 14.67 -0.37
N GLU A 393 -17.49 15.84 -0.44
CA GLU A 393 -17.20 17.01 0.39
C GLU A 393 -18.47 17.41 1.13
N ALA A 394 -18.50 17.17 2.44
CA ALA A 394 -19.69 17.35 3.29
C ALA A 394 -19.64 18.65 4.08
N GLU A 395 -20.80 19.14 4.48
CA GLU A 395 -20.93 20.24 5.44
C GLU A 395 -20.52 19.81 6.84
N GLN A 396 -20.76 18.55 7.19
CA GLN A 396 -20.53 18.01 8.52
C GLN A 396 -19.78 16.67 8.46
N ARG A 397 -18.82 16.47 9.38
CA ARG A 397 -18.27 15.16 9.72
C ARG A 397 -18.99 14.65 10.96
N LEU A 398 -19.55 13.45 10.88
CA LEU A 398 -20.27 12.84 11.99
C LEU A 398 -19.34 11.98 12.85
N GLU A 399 -19.65 11.86 14.13
CA GLU A 399 -18.97 10.95 15.04
C GLU A 399 -19.26 9.49 14.64
N PRO A 400 -18.25 8.61 14.52
CA PRO A 400 -18.47 7.20 14.25
C PRO A 400 -19.13 6.52 15.46
N THR A 401 -20.15 5.73 15.19
CA THR A 401 -20.87 4.97 16.22
C THR A 401 -20.72 3.46 16.06
N HIS A 402 -20.01 3.03 15.02
CA HIS A 402 -19.86 1.64 14.65
C HIS A 402 -18.44 1.36 14.16
N TYR A 403 -17.89 0.24 14.62
CA TYR A 403 -16.55 -0.23 14.26
C TYR A 403 -16.62 -1.71 13.98
N GLU A 404 -16.30 -2.13 12.75
CA GLU A 404 -16.27 -3.54 12.39
C GLU A 404 -15.01 -4.23 12.91
N ALA A 405 -15.10 -5.52 13.19
CA ALA A 405 -13.96 -6.31 13.65
C ALA A 405 -12.85 -6.40 12.57
N GLU A 406 -13.24 -6.44 11.33
CA GLU A 406 -12.34 -6.49 10.17
C GLU A 406 -11.60 -5.18 9.88
N TRP A 407 -11.90 -4.09 10.59
CA TRP A 407 -11.11 -2.85 10.56
C TRP A 407 -10.00 -2.83 11.62
N ALA A 408 -10.02 -3.79 12.53
CA ALA A 408 -9.07 -3.85 13.61
C ALA A 408 -7.68 -4.26 13.14
N TYR A 409 -6.65 -3.73 13.79
CA TYR A 409 -5.31 -4.24 13.71
C TYR A 409 -5.20 -5.54 14.51
N LEU A 410 -4.64 -6.58 13.89
CA LEU A 410 -4.45 -7.90 14.48
C LEU A 410 -2.95 -8.18 14.53
N PRO A 411 -2.26 -8.04 15.70
CA PRO A 411 -0.80 -8.15 15.78
C PRO A 411 -0.24 -9.50 15.29
N CYS A 412 -0.99 -10.57 15.49
CA CYS A 412 -0.61 -11.92 15.07
C CYS A 412 -1.12 -12.30 13.67
N TYR A 413 -1.72 -11.37 12.92
CA TYR A 413 -2.22 -11.69 11.59
C TYR A 413 -1.08 -11.92 10.61
N ASN A 414 -1.19 -13.01 9.89
CA ASN A 414 -0.27 -13.42 8.84
C ASN A 414 -1.03 -14.27 7.84
N ASP A 415 -1.01 -13.91 6.56
CA ASP A 415 -1.71 -14.65 5.48
C ASP A 415 -1.06 -16.01 5.17
N LEU A 416 0.14 -16.22 5.69
CA LEU A 416 0.89 -17.46 5.60
C LEU A 416 0.66 -18.41 6.78
N ALA A 417 -0.35 -18.14 7.58
CA ALA A 417 -0.61 -18.88 8.81
C ALA A 417 -0.44 -20.40 8.65
N THR A 418 0.74 -20.87 9.00
CA THR A 418 1.04 -22.30 9.11
C THR A 418 0.40 -22.91 10.35
N HIS A 419 -0.02 -22.07 11.30
CA HIS A 419 -0.68 -22.50 12.52
C HIS A 419 -2.21 -22.42 12.35
N PRO A 420 -2.96 -23.54 12.51
CA PRO A 420 -4.40 -23.61 12.22
C PRO A 420 -5.29 -22.78 13.15
N ARG A 421 -4.74 -22.04 14.11
CA ARG A 421 -5.45 -21.22 15.09
C ARG A 421 -4.96 -19.78 15.17
N ASN A 422 -4.26 -19.30 14.16
CA ASN A 422 -3.92 -17.87 14.10
C ASN A 422 -5.18 -17.04 13.87
N ILE A 423 -5.19 -15.84 14.46
CA ILE A 423 -6.22 -14.85 14.23
C ILE A 423 -6.34 -14.55 12.73
N LEU A 424 -7.56 -14.52 12.22
CA LEU A 424 -7.80 -14.25 10.79
C LEU A 424 -9.18 -13.62 10.55
N TYR A 425 -9.33 -12.99 9.40
CA TYR A 425 -10.62 -12.56 8.87
C TYR A 425 -11.31 -13.73 8.17
N ALA A 426 -12.60 -13.91 8.42
CA ALA A 426 -13.36 -14.99 7.82
C ALA A 426 -14.78 -14.55 7.46
N PRO A 427 -15.35 -15.02 6.33
CA PRO A 427 -16.73 -14.73 5.99
C PRO A 427 -17.72 -15.38 6.96
N LEU A 428 -18.74 -14.62 7.32
CA LEU A 428 -19.92 -15.10 8.06
C LEU A 428 -21.15 -14.36 7.56
N LYS A 429 -22.09 -15.09 6.96
CA LYS A 429 -23.26 -14.54 6.26
C LYS A 429 -24.12 -13.58 7.11
N ASP A 430 -24.25 -13.87 8.40
CA ASP A 430 -25.14 -13.13 9.30
C ASP A 430 -24.40 -12.07 10.14
N ALA A 431 -23.11 -11.86 9.90
CA ALA A 431 -22.34 -10.79 10.51
C ALA A 431 -22.60 -9.45 9.80
N SER A 432 -22.50 -8.34 10.53
CA SER A 432 -22.41 -7.01 9.93
C SER A 432 -21.24 -6.98 8.96
N GLY A 433 -21.38 -6.38 7.79
CA GLY A 433 -20.33 -6.43 6.77
C GLY A 433 -20.06 -7.80 6.14
N GLY A 434 -20.63 -8.89 6.65
CA GLY A 434 -20.44 -10.25 6.14
C GLY A 434 -19.13 -10.93 6.54
N MET A 435 -18.37 -10.33 7.45
CA MET A 435 -17.05 -10.81 7.93
C MET A 435 -17.00 -10.88 9.45
N ILE A 436 -16.09 -11.64 9.97
CA ILE A 436 -15.71 -11.70 11.40
C ILE A 436 -14.22 -11.90 11.56
N VAL A 437 -13.72 -11.54 12.74
CA VAL A 437 -12.40 -11.97 13.21
C VAL A 437 -12.55 -13.27 13.98
N ARG A 438 -11.78 -14.31 13.62
CA ARG A 438 -11.79 -15.65 14.25
C ARG A 438 -10.51 -15.91 15.01
N TYR A 439 -10.58 -16.84 15.96
CA TYR A 439 -9.45 -17.33 16.76
C TYR A 439 -8.80 -16.24 17.63
N LEU A 440 -9.58 -15.25 18.07
CA LEU A 440 -9.14 -14.24 19.03
C LEU A 440 -8.79 -14.89 20.38
N GLY A 441 -7.67 -14.44 21.00
CA GLY A 441 -7.18 -14.92 22.28
C GLY A 441 -6.31 -16.18 22.21
N GLY A 442 -6.02 -16.77 23.36
CA GLY A 442 -5.16 -17.95 23.49
C GLY A 442 -3.67 -17.64 23.69
N GLN A 443 -3.20 -16.46 23.27
CA GLN A 443 -1.86 -15.92 23.51
C GLN A 443 -2.00 -14.43 23.84
N ALA A 444 -1.02 -13.84 24.51
CA ALA A 444 -1.06 -12.44 24.95
C ALA A 444 -1.18 -11.47 23.78
N GLU A 445 -0.49 -11.75 22.68
CA GLU A 445 -0.44 -10.89 21.49
C GLU A 445 -1.60 -11.15 20.52
N ASN A 446 -2.46 -12.14 20.79
CA ASN A 446 -3.57 -12.50 19.90
C ASN A 446 -4.85 -11.74 20.26
N TYR A 447 -4.87 -10.45 19.96
CA TYR A 447 -5.98 -9.52 20.21
C TYR A 447 -6.38 -8.76 18.94
N ALA A 448 -7.50 -8.03 19.01
CA ALA A 448 -7.93 -7.09 17.99
C ALA A 448 -7.87 -5.67 18.58
N GLU A 449 -7.25 -4.73 17.88
CA GLU A 449 -7.06 -3.35 18.31
C GLU A 449 -7.65 -2.38 17.30
N TRP A 450 -8.48 -1.47 17.78
CA TRP A 450 -8.94 -0.32 17.02
C TRP A 450 -8.14 0.90 17.46
N ASN A 451 -7.22 1.30 16.62
CA ASN A 451 -6.49 2.54 16.80
C ASN A 451 -7.43 3.71 16.47
N GLU A 452 -7.42 4.74 17.32
CA GLU A 452 -8.12 5.99 17.08
C GLU A 452 -9.66 5.90 17.07
N VAL A 453 -10.23 5.19 18.03
CA VAL A 453 -11.65 5.33 18.33
C VAL A 453 -11.93 6.78 18.72
N TYR A 454 -12.73 7.46 17.92
CA TYR A 454 -12.93 8.90 18.03
C TYR A 454 -14.19 9.24 18.83
N SER A 455 -14.06 10.25 19.67
CA SER A 455 -15.16 10.91 20.37
C SER A 455 -15.00 12.43 20.26
N GLU A 456 -16.02 13.12 19.77
CA GLU A 456 -15.99 14.58 19.60
C GLU A 456 -16.01 15.30 20.97
N LYS A 457 -16.81 14.80 21.91
CA LYS A 457 -17.03 15.45 23.19
C LYS A 457 -16.32 14.79 24.39
N GLY A 458 -15.74 13.61 24.17
CA GLY A 458 -15.25 12.79 25.27
C GLY A 458 -16.39 12.32 26.19
N GLY A 459 -16.03 11.77 27.36
CA GLY A 459 -17.00 11.37 28.38
C GLY A 459 -17.19 9.87 28.49
N ARG A 460 -18.39 9.46 28.92
CA ARG A 460 -18.74 8.05 29.15
C ARG A 460 -19.62 7.52 28.00
N TYR A 461 -19.19 6.42 27.44
CA TYR A 461 -19.90 5.71 26.39
C TYR A 461 -20.28 4.31 26.84
N LYS A 462 -21.34 3.77 26.25
CA LYS A 462 -21.70 2.37 26.39
C LYS A 462 -21.18 1.62 25.16
N LEU A 463 -20.25 0.69 25.40
CA LEU A 463 -19.70 -0.18 24.36
C LEU A 463 -20.59 -1.43 24.24
N HIS A 464 -21.04 -1.72 23.02
CA HIS A 464 -21.71 -2.95 22.66
C HIS A 464 -20.80 -3.76 21.74
N ILE A 465 -20.54 -5.01 22.10
CA ILE A 465 -19.70 -5.91 21.31
C ILE A 465 -20.58 -7.08 20.86
N SER A 466 -20.71 -7.25 19.55
CA SER A 466 -21.35 -8.43 18.95
C SER A 466 -20.28 -9.50 18.69
N TYR A 467 -20.51 -10.72 19.15
CA TYR A 467 -19.60 -11.83 18.94
C TYR A 467 -20.33 -13.16 18.86
N VAL A 468 -19.70 -14.12 18.20
CA VAL A 468 -20.21 -15.50 18.13
C VAL A 468 -19.51 -16.33 19.21
N PRO A 469 -20.25 -16.84 20.23
CA PRO A 469 -19.65 -17.61 21.30
C PRO A 469 -19.27 -19.01 20.79
N GLY A 470 -18.01 -19.35 20.83
CA GLY A 470 -17.53 -20.72 20.54
C GLY A 470 -17.43 -21.64 21.75
N ALA A 471 -17.39 -21.06 22.95
CA ALA A 471 -17.34 -21.72 24.24
C ALA A 471 -17.64 -20.68 25.34
N ASP A 472 -17.74 -21.12 26.60
CA ASP A 472 -17.90 -20.21 27.74
C ASP A 472 -16.55 -19.51 28.04
N ARG A 473 -16.27 -18.42 27.30
CA ARG A 473 -15.05 -17.63 27.42
C ARG A 473 -15.40 -16.20 27.85
N LYS A 474 -14.57 -15.64 28.71
CA LYS A 474 -14.62 -14.23 29.07
C LYS A 474 -14.01 -13.39 27.95
N LEU A 475 -14.66 -12.29 27.61
CA LEU A 475 -14.10 -11.24 26.76
C LEU A 475 -13.48 -10.20 27.68
N GLU A 476 -12.20 -9.90 27.50
CA GLU A 476 -11.49 -8.81 28.18
C GLU A 476 -11.44 -7.60 27.24
N VAL A 477 -11.74 -6.42 27.77
CA VAL A 477 -11.71 -5.16 27.02
C VAL A 477 -10.75 -4.21 27.71
N GLU A 478 -9.81 -3.71 26.94
CA GLU A 478 -8.86 -2.69 27.39
C GLU A 478 -9.08 -1.38 26.64
N VAL A 479 -9.08 -0.25 27.31
CA VAL A 479 -9.19 1.08 26.72
C VAL A 479 -8.02 1.92 27.17
N ASN A 480 -7.15 2.34 26.24
CA ASN A 480 -5.95 3.11 26.52
C ASN A 480 -5.09 2.51 27.65
N GLY A 481 -4.83 1.22 27.59
CA GLY A 481 -4.02 0.48 28.55
C GLY A 481 -4.73 0.19 29.88
N LYS A 482 -6.04 0.45 30.01
CA LYS A 482 -6.82 0.17 31.21
C LYS A 482 -7.85 -0.91 30.94
N LYS A 483 -7.78 -1.99 31.74
CA LYS A 483 -8.77 -3.07 31.70
C LYS A 483 -10.12 -2.60 32.24
N ASN A 484 -11.17 -3.00 31.55
CA ASN A 484 -12.54 -2.66 31.90
C ASN A 484 -13.35 -3.96 32.08
N ASP A 485 -14.19 -4.00 33.11
CA ASP A 485 -15.10 -5.11 33.38
C ASP A 485 -16.17 -5.19 32.30
N THR A 486 -16.32 -6.33 31.67
CA THR A 486 -17.40 -6.61 30.73
C THR A 486 -18.57 -7.32 31.42
N LYS A 487 -19.77 -6.75 31.26
CA LYS A 487 -21.01 -7.46 31.66
C LYS A 487 -21.56 -8.19 30.46
N ARG A 488 -21.70 -9.52 30.54
CA ARG A 488 -22.35 -10.33 29.50
C ARG A 488 -23.85 -10.04 29.54
N SER A 489 -24.39 -9.54 28.43
CA SER A 489 -25.83 -9.48 28.19
C SER A 489 -26.16 -10.55 27.16
N THR A 490 -26.82 -11.60 27.60
CA THR A 490 -27.35 -12.63 26.70
C THR A 490 -28.72 -12.15 26.22
N ASN A 491 -28.77 -11.41 25.12
CA ASN A 491 -29.97 -11.37 24.32
C ASN A 491 -29.95 -12.58 23.38
N ARG A 492 -30.82 -13.53 23.64
CA ARG A 492 -31.15 -14.64 22.75
C ARG A 492 -31.92 -14.14 21.53
#